data_f072a7dea5d6b878abb24c576afa8333
#
_entry.id   f072a7dea5d6b878abb24c576afa8333
#
_cell.length_a   1.000
_cell.length_b   1.000
_cell.length_c   1.000
_cell.angle_alpha   90.00
_cell.angle_beta   90.00
_cell.angle_gamma   90.00
#
_symmetry.space_group_name_H-M   'P 1'
#
loop_
_entity.id
_entity.type
_entity.pdbx_description
1 polymer ?
#
loop_
_entity_poly.entity_id
_entity_poly.type
_entity_poly.pdbx_seq_one_letter_code
_entity_poly.pdbx_strand_id
1 'polypeptide(L)'
;MIICALDFETTGLDKNNDRVIELGLSLYSTGHGRFLDSVGQLVKSDVKVTPKITRITGIRQEAIDAYGYEESSAISTLFEFVNQSSAVIGHNIRSFDWPFAEKWAKRMGVILPTVEVVDTFEDIPGVEPQKLVTMMAEAGLLLADAHSALADAQGSLRLARYHGIDAVVSRSRIPTVAVQSHAPRTSDNRDNKEAKFRWNPACKIWWRAVKETDVEELARSVPFSISVLDKSVSLESLRNS
;
A
#
# COMPACT_ATOMS: atom_id res chain seq x y z
N MET A 1 20.94 1.36 -5.31
CA MET A 1 19.90 0.40 -4.95
C MET A 1 18.92 0.29 -6.11
N ILE A 2 18.36 -0.90 -6.36
CA ILE A 2 17.25 -1.09 -7.30
C ILE A 2 15.97 -1.27 -6.46
N ILE A 3 14.92 -0.55 -6.83
CA ILE A 3 13.61 -0.59 -6.17
C ILE A 3 12.59 -1.05 -7.20
N CYS A 4 11.72 -1.99 -6.83
CA CYS A 4 10.55 -2.38 -7.61
C CYS A 4 9.33 -1.60 -7.10
N ALA A 5 8.77 -0.74 -7.94
CA ALA A 5 7.45 -0.17 -7.67
C ALA A 5 6.37 -1.19 -8.07
N LEU A 6 5.37 -1.36 -7.22
CA LEU A 6 4.32 -2.37 -7.35
C LEU A 6 2.96 -1.78 -7.02
N ASP A 7 1.98 -2.12 -7.83
CA ASP A 7 0.56 -1.91 -7.56
C ASP A 7 -0.28 -2.99 -8.27
N PHE A 8 -1.45 -3.32 -7.73
CA PHE A 8 -2.39 -4.29 -8.28
C PHE A 8 -3.79 -3.71 -8.42
N GLU A 9 -4.45 -4.06 -9.53
CA GLU A 9 -5.91 -4.07 -9.55
C GLU A 9 -6.43 -5.49 -9.29
N THR A 10 -7.53 -5.60 -8.55
CA THR A 10 -8.07 -6.88 -8.07
C THR A 10 -9.57 -6.99 -8.29
N THR A 11 -10.11 -8.22 -8.23
CA THR A 11 -11.56 -8.46 -8.29
C THR A 11 -12.32 -7.99 -7.05
N GLY A 12 -11.59 -7.71 -5.96
CA GLY A 12 -12.13 -7.24 -4.68
C GLY A 12 -11.05 -7.12 -3.62
N LEU A 13 -11.44 -7.06 -2.34
CA LEU A 13 -10.52 -6.76 -1.24
C LEU A 13 -10.11 -7.98 -0.42
N ASP A 14 -10.71 -9.14 -0.66
CA ASP A 14 -10.43 -10.37 0.09
C ASP A 14 -9.25 -11.13 -0.53
N LYS A 15 -8.10 -11.04 0.07
CA LYS A 15 -6.85 -11.70 -0.37
C LYS A 15 -6.95 -13.22 -0.53
N ASN A 16 -7.96 -13.88 0.07
CA ASN A 16 -8.14 -15.32 -0.03
C ASN A 16 -9.05 -15.71 -1.21
N ASN A 17 -10.07 -14.89 -1.49
CA ASN A 17 -11.11 -15.19 -2.46
C ASN A 17 -11.00 -14.37 -3.73
N ASP A 18 -10.45 -13.14 -3.65
CA ASP A 18 -10.25 -12.28 -4.82
C ASP A 18 -8.94 -12.57 -5.56
N ARG A 19 -8.82 -12.04 -6.76
CA ARG A 19 -7.69 -12.27 -7.68
C ARG A 19 -7.12 -10.96 -8.18
N VAL A 20 -5.82 -10.96 -8.46
CA VAL A 20 -5.15 -9.91 -9.22
C VAL A 20 -5.63 -9.99 -10.66
N ILE A 21 -6.06 -8.86 -11.23
CA ILE A 21 -6.53 -8.71 -12.61
C ILE A 21 -5.70 -7.74 -13.43
N GLU A 22 -4.88 -6.91 -12.77
CA GLU A 22 -3.83 -6.12 -13.40
C GLU A 22 -2.62 -6.07 -12.48
N LEU A 23 -1.44 -6.20 -13.08
CA LEU A 23 -0.13 -6.13 -12.45
C LEU A 23 0.63 -4.93 -13.00
N GLY A 24 1.01 -4.00 -12.15
CA GLY A 24 1.87 -2.86 -12.49
C GLY A 24 3.20 -2.94 -11.76
N LEU A 25 4.30 -3.02 -12.52
CA LEU A 25 5.65 -3.09 -11.97
C LEU A 25 6.58 -2.09 -12.66
N SER A 26 7.50 -1.50 -11.92
CA SER A 26 8.59 -0.72 -12.49
C SER A 26 9.87 -0.87 -11.67
N LEU A 27 10.96 -1.23 -12.32
CA LEU A 27 12.29 -1.21 -11.72
C LEU A 27 12.90 0.20 -11.82
N TYR A 28 13.44 0.69 -10.74
CA TYR A 28 14.09 1.99 -10.66
C TYR A 28 15.46 1.89 -10.00
N SER A 29 16.45 2.49 -10.62
CA SER A 29 17.80 2.62 -10.06
C SER A 29 17.98 3.96 -9.37
N THR A 30 18.18 3.96 -8.04
CA THR A 30 18.47 5.18 -7.29
C THR A 30 19.82 5.77 -7.68
N GLY A 31 20.81 4.93 -8.00
CA GLY A 31 22.13 5.37 -8.42
C GLY A 31 22.17 6.04 -9.80
N HIS A 32 21.29 5.62 -10.73
CA HIS A 32 21.17 6.21 -12.07
C HIS A 32 20.03 7.22 -12.18
N GLY A 33 19.17 7.34 -11.16
CA GLY A 33 18.05 8.27 -11.14
C GLY A 33 16.96 8.01 -12.19
N ARG A 34 16.82 6.76 -12.68
CA ARG A 34 15.95 6.43 -13.83
C ARG A 34 15.26 5.09 -13.69
N PHE A 35 14.15 4.94 -14.38
CA PHE A 35 13.50 3.65 -14.61
C PHE A 35 14.40 2.78 -15.51
N LEU A 36 14.50 1.50 -15.16
CA LEU A 36 15.24 0.49 -15.91
C LEU A 36 14.32 -0.36 -16.76
N ASP A 37 13.18 -0.74 -16.20
CA ASP A 37 12.16 -1.55 -16.83
C ASP A 37 10.78 -1.24 -16.25
N SER A 38 9.71 -1.53 -17.01
CA SER A 38 8.34 -1.34 -16.56
C SER A 38 7.39 -2.27 -17.31
N VAL A 39 6.41 -2.80 -16.62
CA VAL A 39 5.39 -3.67 -17.20
C VAL A 39 4.02 -3.36 -16.59
N GLY A 40 3.01 -3.29 -17.44
CA GLY A 40 1.59 -3.31 -17.10
C GLY A 40 0.94 -4.49 -17.81
N GLN A 41 0.32 -5.40 -17.03
CA GLN A 41 -0.26 -6.63 -17.56
C GLN A 41 -1.64 -6.88 -16.99
N LEU A 42 -2.65 -7.07 -17.86
CA LEU A 42 -3.89 -7.71 -17.45
C LEU A 42 -3.62 -9.20 -17.14
N VAL A 43 -4.25 -9.71 -16.10
CA VAL A 43 -4.06 -11.09 -15.65
C VAL A 43 -5.39 -11.85 -15.74
N LYS A 44 -5.38 -13.00 -16.38
CA LYS A 44 -6.54 -13.92 -16.42
C LYS A 44 -6.90 -14.38 -15.02
N SER A 45 -8.19 -14.45 -14.74
CA SER A 45 -8.74 -14.75 -13.43
C SER A 45 -9.89 -15.75 -13.53
N ASP A 46 -9.94 -16.68 -12.57
CA ASP A 46 -11.08 -17.57 -12.37
C ASP A 46 -12.27 -16.85 -11.69
N VAL A 47 -12.04 -15.68 -11.12
CA VAL A 47 -13.06 -14.80 -10.52
C VAL A 47 -13.44 -13.70 -11.51
N LYS A 48 -14.72 -13.57 -11.80
CA LYS A 48 -15.23 -12.59 -12.77
C LYS A 48 -15.20 -11.15 -12.22
N VAL A 49 -14.86 -10.22 -13.11
CA VAL A 49 -14.91 -8.78 -12.80
C VAL A 49 -16.34 -8.33 -12.64
N THR A 50 -16.64 -7.70 -11.51
CA THR A 50 -17.99 -7.16 -11.25
C THR A 50 -18.16 -5.76 -11.87
N PRO A 51 -19.40 -5.31 -12.16
CA PRO A 51 -19.64 -3.94 -12.63
C PRO A 51 -19.10 -2.85 -11.69
N LYS A 52 -19.01 -3.16 -10.38
CA LYS A 52 -18.41 -2.26 -9.38
C LYS A 52 -16.90 -2.12 -9.63
N ILE A 53 -16.19 -3.22 -9.83
CA ILE A 53 -14.75 -3.23 -10.11
C ILE A 53 -14.46 -2.52 -11.44
N THR A 54 -15.20 -2.85 -12.51
CA THR A 54 -15.07 -2.14 -13.80
C THR A 54 -15.23 -0.62 -13.66
N ARG A 55 -16.15 -0.16 -12.80
CA ARG A 55 -16.34 1.28 -12.58
C ARG A 55 -15.15 1.93 -11.89
N ILE A 56 -14.46 1.21 -11.01
CA ILE A 56 -13.31 1.70 -10.25
C ILE A 56 -12.04 1.67 -11.12
N THR A 57 -11.76 0.53 -11.75
CA THR A 57 -10.50 0.26 -12.44
C THR A 57 -10.55 0.52 -13.96
N GLY A 58 -11.75 0.64 -14.54
CA GLY A 58 -11.95 0.66 -15.98
C GLY A 58 -11.80 -0.71 -16.66
N ILE A 59 -11.31 -1.73 -15.95
CA ILE A 59 -11.05 -3.06 -16.51
C ILE A 59 -12.36 -3.81 -16.73
N ARG A 60 -12.55 -4.31 -17.95
CA ARG A 60 -13.70 -5.12 -18.34
C ARG A 60 -13.30 -6.59 -18.49
N GLN A 61 -14.23 -7.50 -18.25
CA GLN A 61 -13.98 -8.93 -18.41
C GLN A 61 -13.49 -9.28 -19.80
N GLU A 62 -14.08 -8.66 -20.83
CA GLU A 62 -13.71 -8.90 -22.24
C GLU A 62 -12.25 -8.52 -22.52
N ALA A 63 -11.73 -7.49 -21.86
CA ALA A 63 -10.32 -7.09 -21.98
C ALA A 63 -9.39 -8.14 -21.35
N ILE A 64 -9.75 -8.68 -20.20
CA ILE A 64 -9.00 -9.77 -19.55
C ILE A 64 -9.04 -11.03 -20.42
N ASP A 65 -10.22 -11.40 -20.93
CA ASP A 65 -10.38 -12.59 -21.76
C ASP A 65 -9.57 -12.50 -23.06
N ALA A 66 -9.47 -11.29 -23.66
CA ALA A 66 -8.77 -11.06 -24.91
C ALA A 66 -7.26 -10.84 -24.77
N TYR A 67 -6.83 -10.14 -23.73
CA TYR A 67 -5.45 -9.63 -23.60
C TYR A 67 -4.75 -10.05 -22.32
N GLY A 68 -5.46 -10.70 -21.39
CA GLY A 68 -4.88 -11.13 -20.11
C GLY A 68 -3.83 -12.21 -20.28
N TYR A 69 -2.75 -12.07 -19.57
CA TYR A 69 -1.72 -13.10 -19.43
C TYR A 69 -2.20 -14.21 -18.52
N GLU A 70 -1.70 -15.42 -18.75
CA GLU A 70 -1.93 -16.55 -17.83
C GLU A 70 -1.33 -16.23 -16.47
N GLU A 71 -2.01 -16.64 -15.41
CA GLU A 71 -1.61 -16.38 -14.04
C GLU A 71 -0.19 -16.84 -13.72
N SER A 72 0.22 -17.98 -14.30
CA SER A 72 1.58 -18.51 -14.16
C SER A 72 2.65 -17.60 -14.78
N SER A 73 2.34 -16.97 -15.91
CA SER A 73 3.24 -16.02 -16.55
C SER A 73 3.35 -14.72 -15.75
N ALA A 74 2.21 -14.18 -15.29
CA ALA A 74 2.17 -12.94 -14.52
C ALA A 74 2.89 -13.06 -13.17
N ILE A 75 2.73 -14.20 -12.46
CA ILE A 75 3.45 -14.43 -11.19
C ILE A 75 4.96 -14.60 -11.41
N SER A 76 5.38 -15.16 -12.54
CA SER A 76 6.80 -15.24 -12.91
C SER A 76 7.39 -13.84 -13.15
N THR A 77 6.65 -12.97 -13.84
CA THR A 77 7.03 -11.56 -14.03
C THR A 77 7.17 -10.83 -12.68
N LEU A 78 6.22 -11.00 -11.78
CA LEU A 78 6.31 -10.45 -10.42
C LEU A 78 7.59 -10.93 -9.71
N PHE A 79 7.84 -12.26 -9.72
CA PHE A 79 9.03 -12.85 -9.11
C PHE A 79 10.32 -12.26 -9.68
N GLU A 80 10.44 -12.14 -11.00
CA GLU A 80 11.63 -11.60 -11.67
C GLU A 80 11.91 -10.15 -11.28
N PHE A 81 10.88 -9.30 -11.21
CA PHE A 81 11.02 -7.90 -10.81
C PHE A 81 11.41 -7.76 -9.33
N VAL A 82 10.76 -8.52 -8.45
CA VAL A 82 11.08 -8.53 -7.02
C VAL A 82 12.49 -9.06 -6.77
N ASN A 83 12.88 -10.14 -7.46
CA ASN A 83 14.20 -10.77 -7.31
C ASN A 83 15.37 -9.86 -7.75
N GLN A 84 15.13 -8.91 -8.65
CA GLN A 84 16.11 -7.93 -9.09
C GLN A 84 16.20 -6.70 -8.17
N SER A 85 15.32 -6.59 -7.18
CA SER A 85 15.20 -5.41 -6.33
C SER A 85 15.67 -5.65 -4.90
N SER A 86 16.15 -4.59 -4.26
CA SER A 86 16.49 -4.58 -2.83
C SER A 86 15.30 -4.18 -1.96
N ALA A 87 14.31 -3.51 -2.54
CA ALA A 87 13.08 -3.08 -1.89
C ALA A 87 11.93 -3.06 -2.88
N VAL A 88 10.71 -3.26 -2.37
CA VAL A 88 9.45 -3.05 -3.09
C VAL A 88 8.77 -1.84 -2.52
N ILE A 89 8.25 -0.95 -3.37
CA ILE A 89 7.54 0.26 -2.97
C ILE A 89 6.15 0.32 -3.61
N GLY A 90 5.18 0.76 -2.85
CA GLY A 90 3.81 1.01 -3.31
C GLY A 90 3.07 1.95 -2.37
N HIS A 91 1.80 2.22 -2.66
CA HIS A 91 0.95 3.05 -1.81
C HIS A 91 -0.06 2.20 -1.05
N ASN A 92 -0.02 2.21 0.29
CA ASN A 92 -0.78 1.30 1.15
C ASN A 92 -0.42 -0.20 0.90
N ILE A 93 0.75 -0.43 0.36
CA ILE A 93 1.23 -1.74 -0.09
C ILE A 93 1.30 -2.78 1.04
N ARG A 94 1.67 -2.37 2.27
CA ARG A 94 1.72 -3.27 3.43
C ARG A 94 0.35 -3.82 3.83
N SER A 95 -0.70 -3.04 3.60
CA SER A 95 -2.06 -3.45 3.94
C SER A 95 -2.76 -4.20 2.82
N PHE A 96 -2.37 -3.97 1.56
CA PHE A 96 -3.08 -4.48 0.41
C PHE A 96 -2.20 -5.30 -0.54
N ASP A 97 -1.37 -4.68 -1.37
CA ASP A 97 -0.70 -5.36 -2.50
C ASP A 97 0.28 -6.45 -2.06
N TRP A 98 1.11 -6.18 -1.06
CA TRP A 98 2.10 -7.16 -0.62
C TRP A 98 1.45 -8.43 -0.04
N PRO A 99 0.46 -8.34 0.85
CA PRO A 99 -0.31 -9.53 1.28
C PRO A 99 -1.05 -10.24 0.14
N PHE A 100 -1.52 -9.53 -0.89
CA PHE A 100 -2.05 -10.17 -2.11
C PHE A 100 -0.95 -10.92 -2.86
N ALA A 101 0.22 -10.31 -3.05
CA ALA A 101 1.38 -10.93 -3.70
C ALA A 101 1.80 -12.23 -2.99
N GLU A 102 1.91 -12.20 -1.65
CA GLU A 102 2.26 -13.38 -0.85
C GLU A 102 1.22 -14.51 -0.96
N LYS A 103 -0.07 -14.19 -0.93
CA LYS A 103 -1.15 -15.15 -1.09
C LYS A 103 -1.19 -15.73 -2.50
N TRP A 104 -1.02 -14.87 -3.50
CA TRP A 104 -0.95 -15.26 -4.90
C TRP A 104 0.24 -16.20 -5.15
N ALA A 105 1.43 -15.80 -4.73
CA ALA A 105 2.63 -16.61 -4.87
C ALA A 105 2.48 -17.98 -4.18
N LYS A 106 1.96 -18.00 -2.94
CA LYS A 106 1.70 -19.24 -2.20
C LYS A 106 0.74 -20.17 -2.96
N ARG A 107 -0.34 -19.63 -3.55
CA ARG A 107 -1.31 -20.39 -4.34
C ARG A 107 -0.67 -20.97 -5.60
N MET A 108 0.24 -20.24 -6.22
CA MET A 108 0.97 -20.65 -7.43
C MET A 108 2.22 -21.50 -7.14
N GLY A 109 2.52 -21.80 -5.88
CA GLY A 109 3.73 -22.57 -5.50
C GLY A 109 5.03 -21.80 -5.69
N VAL A 110 4.99 -20.47 -5.74
CA VAL A 110 6.15 -19.56 -5.86
C VAL A 110 6.53 -19.04 -4.48
N ILE A 111 7.83 -18.97 -4.20
CA ILE A 111 8.35 -18.32 -2.99
C ILE A 111 8.93 -16.97 -3.41
N LEU A 112 8.30 -15.88 -2.99
CA LEU A 112 8.83 -14.55 -3.24
C LEU A 112 10.10 -14.31 -2.43
N PRO A 113 11.08 -13.57 -2.98
CA PRO A 113 12.27 -13.18 -2.24
C PRO A 113 11.91 -12.30 -1.03
N THR A 114 12.70 -12.43 0.04
CA THR A 114 12.61 -11.50 1.18
C THR A 114 13.18 -10.16 0.76
N VAL A 115 12.33 -9.12 0.75
CA VAL A 115 12.70 -7.75 0.38
C VAL A 115 12.16 -6.76 1.40
N GLU A 116 12.74 -5.57 1.41
CA GLU A 116 12.22 -4.46 2.20
C GLU A 116 10.94 -3.92 1.54
N VAL A 117 9.86 -3.75 2.33
CA VAL A 117 8.59 -3.20 1.84
C VAL A 117 8.46 -1.76 2.32
N VAL A 118 8.41 -0.85 1.35
CA VAL A 118 8.31 0.61 1.55
C VAL A 118 6.91 1.07 1.18
N ASP A 119 6.23 1.73 2.10
CA ASP A 119 4.83 2.14 1.93
C ASP A 119 4.70 3.66 1.90
N THR A 120 4.42 4.23 0.73
CA THR A 120 4.27 5.69 0.62
C THR A 120 3.06 6.25 1.36
N PHE A 121 2.14 5.41 1.81
CA PHE A 121 1.06 5.83 2.69
C PHE A 121 1.54 6.09 4.13
N GLU A 122 2.57 5.35 4.61
CA GLU A 122 3.02 5.41 6.02
C GLU A 122 4.43 5.97 6.18
N ASP A 123 5.28 5.87 5.15
CA ASP A 123 6.74 6.08 5.27
C ASP A 123 7.20 7.46 4.78
N ILE A 124 6.33 8.32 4.27
CA ILE A 124 6.72 9.68 3.88
C ILE A 124 6.86 10.55 5.13
N PRO A 125 8.05 11.14 5.38
CA PRO A 125 8.26 11.95 6.57
C PRO A 125 7.41 13.22 6.57
N GLY A 126 6.77 13.52 7.70
CA GLY A 126 6.04 14.79 7.90
C GLY A 126 4.78 14.95 7.05
N VAL A 127 4.33 13.89 6.36
CA VAL A 127 3.11 13.92 5.53
C VAL A 127 2.05 13.01 6.13
N GLU A 128 0.85 13.54 6.29
CA GLU A 128 -0.29 12.75 6.76
C GLU A 128 -0.73 11.74 5.69
N PRO A 129 -1.00 10.48 6.07
CA PRO A 129 -1.45 9.46 5.15
C PRO A 129 -2.79 9.81 4.46
N GLN A 130 -2.78 9.83 3.14
CA GLN A 130 -3.95 10.13 2.30
C GLN A 130 -3.93 9.23 1.05
N LYS A 131 -4.94 9.36 0.19
CA LYS A 131 -4.94 8.67 -1.12
C LYS A 131 -3.76 9.14 -1.97
N LEU A 132 -3.19 8.24 -2.77
CA LEU A 132 -2.06 8.54 -3.65
C LEU A 132 -2.29 9.80 -4.50
N VAL A 133 -3.46 9.89 -5.16
CA VAL A 133 -3.81 11.05 -6.00
C VAL A 133 -3.78 12.36 -5.22
N THR A 134 -4.22 12.36 -3.97
CA THR A 134 -4.21 13.55 -3.10
C THR A 134 -2.79 13.95 -2.72
N MET A 135 -1.99 12.98 -2.25
CA MET A 135 -0.59 13.24 -1.87
C MET A 135 0.24 13.71 -3.06
N MET A 136 0.02 13.14 -4.25
CA MET A 136 0.68 13.59 -5.47
C MET A 136 0.27 15.02 -5.86
N ALA A 137 -1.03 15.33 -5.79
CA ALA A 137 -1.52 16.68 -6.09
C ALA A 137 -0.95 17.74 -5.12
N GLU A 138 -0.88 17.43 -3.82
CA GLU A 138 -0.26 18.30 -2.81
C GLU A 138 1.25 18.50 -3.07
N ALA A 139 1.93 17.49 -3.61
CA ALA A 139 3.32 17.58 -4.05
C ALA A 139 3.51 18.28 -5.42
N GLY A 140 2.44 18.74 -6.06
CA GLY A 140 2.48 19.33 -7.41
C GLY A 140 2.77 18.30 -8.52
N LEU A 141 2.57 17.02 -8.25
CA LEU A 141 2.77 15.93 -9.20
C LEU A 141 1.43 15.50 -9.82
N LEU A 142 1.46 15.19 -11.10
CA LEU A 142 0.29 14.63 -11.79
C LEU A 142 0.35 13.09 -11.77
N LEU A 143 -0.78 12.48 -11.43
CA LEU A 143 -1.04 11.07 -11.65
C LEU A 143 -1.95 10.95 -12.89
N ALA A 144 -1.36 10.57 -14.01
CA ALA A 144 -2.12 10.25 -15.20
C ALA A 144 -2.67 8.82 -15.07
N ASP A 145 -3.86 8.57 -15.56
CA ASP A 145 -4.50 7.26 -15.60
C ASP A 145 -4.58 6.58 -14.20
N ALA A 146 -5.02 7.35 -13.19
CA ALA A 146 -5.31 6.79 -11.86
C ALA A 146 -6.21 5.55 -11.97
N HIS A 147 -5.91 4.52 -11.16
CA HIS A 147 -6.49 3.17 -11.23
C HIS A 147 -6.04 2.34 -12.46
N SER A 148 -4.87 2.68 -13.02
CA SER A 148 -4.05 1.75 -13.79
C SER A 148 -2.88 1.33 -12.90
N ALA A 149 -2.72 0.03 -12.68
CA ALA A 149 -1.72 -0.48 -11.74
C ALA A 149 -0.30 0.03 -12.05
N LEU A 150 0.09 0.11 -13.33
CA LEU A 150 1.40 0.65 -13.69
C LEU A 150 1.54 2.15 -13.37
N ALA A 151 0.50 2.94 -13.61
CA ALA A 151 0.53 4.37 -13.32
C ALA A 151 0.60 4.63 -11.82
N ASP A 152 -0.14 3.87 -11.01
CA ASP A 152 -0.16 4.00 -9.55
C ASP A 152 1.15 3.50 -8.92
N ALA A 153 1.75 2.40 -9.40
CA ALA A 153 3.09 1.97 -9.02
C ALA A 153 4.14 3.06 -9.28
N GLN A 154 4.17 3.61 -10.50
CA GLN A 154 5.09 4.69 -10.86
C GLN A 154 4.80 5.98 -10.09
N GLY A 155 3.52 6.29 -9.82
CA GLY A 155 3.08 7.41 -8.99
C GLY A 155 3.65 7.32 -7.59
N SER A 156 3.54 6.17 -6.96
CA SER A 156 4.08 5.90 -5.62
C SER A 156 5.60 6.14 -5.56
N LEU A 157 6.34 5.66 -6.55
CA LEU A 157 7.78 5.89 -6.64
C LEU A 157 8.12 7.37 -6.89
N ARG A 158 7.38 8.07 -7.75
CA ARG A 158 7.59 9.51 -7.99
C ARG A 158 7.35 10.33 -6.72
N LEU A 159 6.31 9.98 -5.97
CA LEU A 159 6.00 10.61 -4.68
C LEU A 159 7.14 10.41 -3.68
N ALA A 160 7.66 9.17 -3.54
CA ALA A 160 8.79 8.89 -2.68
C ALA A 160 10.07 9.64 -3.10
N ARG A 161 10.32 9.77 -4.40
CA ARG A 161 11.44 10.55 -4.92
C ARG A 161 11.32 12.05 -4.60
N TYR A 162 10.13 12.61 -4.72
CA TYR A 162 9.87 14.01 -4.38
C TYR A 162 10.18 14.31 -2.91
N HIS A 163 9.85 13.40 -1.99
CA HIS A 163 10.14 13.52 -0.56
C HIS A 163 11.52 13.03 -0.15
N GLY A 164 12.36 12.61 -1.09
CA GLY A 164 13.69 12.05 -0.82
C GLY A 164 13.64 10.54 -0.58
N ILE A 165 13.89 9.76 -1.61
CA ILE A 165 13.73 8.30 -1.58
C ILE A 165 14.51 7.60 -0.48
N ASP A 166 15.74 8.08 -0.16
CA ASP A 166 16.56 7.52 0.90
C ASP A 166 15.94 7.77 2.30
N ALA A 167 15.31 8.93 2.50
CA ALA A 167 14.59 9.23 3.74
C ALA A 167 13.35 8.35 3.89
N VAL A 168 12.57 8.14 2.82
CA VAL A 168 11.40 7.26 2.81
C VAL A 168 11.80 5.81 3.10
N VAL A 169 12.84 5.30 2.42
CA VAL A 169 13.39 3.95 2.67
C VAL A 169 13.94 3.81 4.09
N SER A 170 14.64 4.83 4.60
CA SER A 170 15.14 4.79 5.99
C SER A 170 14.00 4.75 6.99
N ARG A 171 12.93 5.51 6.73
CA ARG A 171 11.75 5.55 7.58
C ARG A 171 10.94 4.23 7.53
N SER A 172 10.96 3.48 6.42
CA SER A 172 10.28 2.19 6.32
C SER A 172 10.77 1.18 7.37
N ARG A 173 12.04 1.32 7.80
CA ARG A 173 12.68 0.47 8.81
C ARG A 173 12.28 0.80 10.25
N ILE A 174 11.68 1.98 10.47
CA ILE A 174 11.19 2.37 11.79
C ILE A 174 9.92 1.56 12.08
N PRO A 175 9.83 0.89 13.24
CA PRO A 175 8.63 0.16 13.61
C PRO A 175 7.38 1.05 13.59
N THR A 176 6.29 0.51 13.09
CA THR A 176 4.96 1.11 13.24
C THR A 176 4.30 0.51 14.47
N VAL A 177 3.79 1.36 15.35
CA VAL A 177 3.10 0.98 16.58
C VAL A 177 1.64 1.39 16.53
N ALA A 178 0.78 0.66 17.24
CA ALA A 178 -0.61 1.06 17.45
C ALA A 178 -0.70 1.98 18.66
N VAL A 179 -1.30 3.14 18.47
CA VAL A 179 -1.52 4.12 19.54
C VAL A 179 -3.01 4.22 19.83
N GLN A 180 -3.40 4.09 21.08
CA GLN A 180 -4.77 4.25 21.58
C GLN A 180 -4.99 5.70 22.02
N SER A 181 -6.16 6.24 21.67
CA SER A 181 -6.65 7.52 22.17
C SER A 181 -7.42 7.35 23.46
N HIS A 182 -7.20 8.27 24.40
CA HIS A 182 -7.96 8.43 25.62
C HIS A 182 -8.79 9.73 25.61
N ALA A 183 -9.18 10.20 24.42
CA ALA A 183 -10.07 11.34 24.26
C ALA A 183 -11.39 11.12 25.01
N PRO A 184 -11.96 12.16 25.64
CA PRO A 184 -13.28 12.08 26.26
C PRO A 184 -14.34 11.62 25.24
N ARG A 185 -15.29 10.80 25.71
CA ARG A 185 -16.40 10.36 24.84
C ARG A 185 -17.35 11.53 24.61
N THR A 186 -17.43 11.97 23.36
CA THR A 186 -18.40 12.95 22.87
C THR A 186 -19.37 12.28 21.92
N SER A 187 -20.55 12.89 21.69
CA SER A 187 -21.57 12.32 20.80
C SER A 187 -21.11 12.16 19.35
N ASP A 188 -20.20 13.01 18.88
CA ASP A 188 -19.66 13.05 17.53
C ASP A 188 -18.25 12.48 17.39
N ASN A 189 -17.55 12.23 18.52
CA ASN A 189 -16.17 11.78 18.58
C ASN A 189 -15.22 12.65 17.73
N ARG A 190 -15.45 13.98 17.73
CA ARG A 190 -14.77 14.95 16.88
C ARG A 190 -13.26 14.87 17.04
N ASP A 191 -12.74 14.95 18.28
CA ASP A 191 -11.31 14.99 18.56
C ASP A 191 -10.58 13.77 17.97
N ASN A 192 -11.18 12.57 18.11
CA ASN A 192 -10.63 11.36 17.53
C ASN A 192 -10.58 11.41 15.99
N LYS A 193 -11.67 11.90 15.37
CA LYS A 193 -11.76 11.97 13.90
C LYS A 193 -10.81 13.03 13.32
N GLU A 194 -10.71 14.19 13.94
CA GLU A 194 -9.78 15.26 13.55
C GLU A 194 -8.32 14.79 13.67
N ALA A 195 -7.99 14.06 14.75
CA ALA A 195 -6.68 13.46 14.94
C ALA A 195 -6.46 12.15 14.17
N LYS A 196 -7.35 11.79 13.22
CA LYS A 196 -7.25 10.60 12.33
C LYS A 196 -7.22 9.26 13.07
N PHE A 197 -7.73 9.18 14.30
CA PHE A 197 -7.95 7.91 14.96
C PHE A 197 -9.14 7.18 14.34
N ARG A 198 -9.06 5.85 14.24
CA ARG A 198 -10.09 4.97 13.74
C ARG A 198 -10.74 4.20 14.89
N TRP A 199 -12.04 3.98 14.82
CA TRP A 199 -12.74 3.13 15.78
C TRP A 199 -12.55 1.66 15.43
N ASN A 200 -12.10 0.87 16.39
CA ASN A 200 -12.09 -0.59 16.28
C ASN A 200 -13.25 -1.16 17.10
N PRO A 201 -14.29 -1.75 16.48
CA PRO A 201 -15.47 -2.24 17.20
C PRO A 201 -15.20 -3.50 18.03
N ALA A 202 -14.24 -4.33 17.63
CA ALA A 202 -13.89 -5.56 18.35
C ALA A 202 -13.21 -5.26 19.70
N CYS A 203 -12.23 -4.36 19.69
CA CYS A 203 -11.51 -3.93 20.89
C CYS A 203 -12.18 -2.76 21.62
N LYS A 204 -13.17 -2.11 20.98
CA LYS A 204 -13.88 -0.91 21.49
C LYS A 204 -12.93 0.25 21.86
N ILE A 205 -11.94 0.49 21.01
CA ILE A 205 -10.94 1.55 21.16
C ILE A 205 -10.86 2.44 19.92
N TRP A 206 -10.48 3.70 20.11
CA TRP A 206 -9.98 4.56 19.07
C TRP A 206 -8.47 4.36 18.96
N TRP A 207 -7.98 4.06 17.76
CA TRP A 207 -6.57 3.76 17.55
C TRP A 207 -6.05 4.37 16.24
N ARG A 208 -4.73 4.53 16.17
CA ARG A 208 -4.00 5.00 14.99
C ARG A 208 -2.67 4.26 14.88
N ALA A 209 -2.28 3.89 13.65
CA ALA A 209 -0.93 3.40 13.37
C ALA A 209 0.00 4.61 13.21
N VAL A 210 1.15 4.58 13.90
CA VAL A 210 2.13 5.68 13.92
C VAL A 210 3.53 5.09 13.94
N LYS A 211 4.49 5.73 13.28
CA LYS A 211 5.90 5.35 13.46
C LYS A 211 6.33 5.61 14.90
N GLU A 212 7.11 4.69 15.46
CA GLU A 212 7.53 4.77 16.86
C GLU A 212 8.19 6.11 17.20
N THR A 213 8.95 6.68 16.25
CA THR A 213 9.59 7.99 16.40
C THR A 213 8.61 9.17 16.44
N ASP A 214 7.39 9.01 15.95
CA ASP A 214 6.42 10.11 15.83
C ASP A 214 5.41 10.13 16.98
N VAL A 215 5.47 9.15 17.89
CA VAL A 215 4.52 9.02 19.00
C VAL A 215 4.55 10.26 19.90
N GLU A 216 5.72 10.78 20.21
CA GLU A 216 5.85 11.97 21.06
C GLU A 216 5.31 13.23 20.38
N GLU A 217 5.51 13.37 19.07
CA GLU A 217 4.97 14.50 18.31
C GLU A 217 3.44 14.42 18.25
N LEU A 218 2.89 13.24 17.99
CA LEU A 218 1.45 13.01 18.06
C LEU A 218 0.89 13.34 19.44
N ALA A 219 1.55 12.90 20.53
CA ALA A 219 1.12 13.19 21.89
C ALA A 219 1.05 14.69 22.21
N ARG A 220 1.96 15.48 21.60
CA ARG A 220 1.97 16.96 21.77
C ARG A 220 0.94 17.66 20.87
N SER A 221 0.54 17.04 19.76
CA SER A 221 -0.37 17.65 18.75
C SER A 221 -1.84 17.47 19.08
N VAL A 222 -2.21 16.53 19.96
CA VAL A 222 -3.61 16.23 20.30
C VAL A 222 -3.97 16.78 21.67
N PRO A 223 -5.24 17.20 21.90
CA PRO A 223 -5.67 17.78 23.20
C PRO A 223 -6.03 16.72 24.26
N PHE A 224 -5.67 15.46 24.05
CA PHE A 224 -5.98 14.32 24.93
C PHE A 224 -4.75 13.41 25.08
N SER A 225 -4.77 12.55 26.10
CA SER A 225 -3.70 11.58 26.29
C SER A 225 -3.80 10.41 25.29
N ILE A 226 -2.64 9.87 24.96
CA ILE A 226 -2.52 8.67 24.13
C ILE A 226 -1.61 7.65 24.81
N SER A 227 -1.74 6.38 24.44
CA SER A 227 -0.82 5.32 24.89
C SER A 227 -0.50 4.37 23.74
N VAL A 228 0.74 3.88 23.70
CA VAL A 228 1.13 2.81 22.79
C VAL A 228 0.49 1.52 23.28
N LEU A 229 -0.18 0.79 22.40
CA LEU A 229 -0.73 -0.52 22.71
C LEU A 229 0.38 -1.55 22.88
N ASP A 230 0.10 -2.56 23.71
CA ASP A 230 1.02 -3.67 23.88
C ASP A 230 1.31 -4.38 22.55
N LYS A 231 2.56 -4.85 22.39
CA LYS A 231 3.02 -5.57 21.18
C LYS A 231 2.26 -6.86 20.90
N SER A 232 1.51 -7.40 21.86
CA SER A 232 0.60 -8.53 21.66
C SER A 232 -0.61 -8.20 20.78
N VAL A 233 -0.94 -6.91 20.65
CA VAL A 233 -2.00 -6.43 19.74
C VAL A 233 -1.41 -6.22 18.36
N SER A 234 -1.67 -7.13 17.43
CA SER A 234 -1.14 -6.99 16.08
C SER A 234 -1.83 -5.87 15.31
N LEU A 235 -1.06 -5.07 14.57
CA LEU A 235 -1.60 -4.04 13.68
C LEU A 235 -2.55 -4.64 12.64
N GLU A 236 -2.26 -5.86 12.17
CA GLU A 236 -3.10 -6.57 11.21
C GLU A 236 -4.50 -6.87 11.80
N SER A 237 -4.57 -7.32 13.05
CA SER A 237 -5.85 -7.57 13.72
C SER A 237 -6.67 -6.29 13.90
N LEU A 238 -6.02 -5.16 14.16
CA LEU A 238 -6.69 -3.86 14.29
C LEU A 238 -7.19 -3.31 12.93
N ARG A 239 -6.50 -3.62 11.83
CA ARG A 239 -6.86 -3.17 10.49
C ARG A 239 -8.02 -3.97 9.88
N ASN A 240 -8.16 -5.24 10.26
CA ASN A 240 -9.13 -6.19 9.71
C ASN A 240 -10.44 -6.29 10.52
N SER A 241 -10.65 -5.43 11.50
CA SER A 241 -11.81 -5.45 12.42
C SER A 241 -12.86 -4.40 12.12
#